data_b66f46823949557e5af9682cce232732
#
_entry.id   b66f46823949557e5af9682cce232732
#
_cell.length_a   1.000
_cell.length_b   1.000
_cell.length_c   1.000
_cell.angle_alpha   90.00
_cell.angle_beta   90.00
_cell.angle_gamma   90.00
#
_symmetry.space_group_name_H-M   'P 1'
#
loop_
_entity.id
_entity.type
_entity.pdbx_description
1 polymer ?
#
loop_
_entity_poly.entity_id
_entity_poly.type
_entity_poly.pdbx_seq_one_letter_code
_entity_poly.pdbx_strand_id
1 'polypeptide(L)'
;MRRLCFVALGLWLMAAPASAADSLADARRLYNQGQFDAAERAAREAARVPATVDAARLVLGRIQLERYRHEPIPADLSGAISAFASIDARRLEPRERIELAIGLAEALYLEDRFGASAALFDSVLDASQLLGSLAHERVLDWWATAIDRQAQLRPVADRAGMYERIASRMSDEISLDGGSTAAGYWLAAAARGLGDPDRALNEATAGWARAALASDGGLALRADLDRLVVQGILPDRAARLGPRDHTQVLAGMVAEWQAFKSSWSR
;
A
#
# COMPACT_ATOMS: atom_id res chain seq x y z
N MET A 1 -78.78 -2.33 -12.79
CA MET A 1 -77.69 -2.50 -11.85
C MET A 1 -76.61 -3.35 -12.51
N ARG A 2 -75.58 -2.71 -13.09
CA ARG A 2 -74.47 -3.39 -13.74
C ARG A 2 -73.29 -3.34 -12.76
N ARG A 3 -72.87 -4.50 -12.29
CA ARG A 3 -71.65 -4.65 -11.44
C ARG A 3 -70.39 -4.77 -12.33
N LEU A 4 -69.52 -3.78 -12.31
CA LEU A 4 -68.18 -3.82 -12.91
C LEU A 4 -67.27 -4.54 -11.95
N CYS A 5 -66.76 -5.72 -12.36
CA CYS A 5 -65.62 -6.38 -11.69
C CYS A 5 -64.33 -5.76 -12.21
N PHE A 6 -63.57 -5.06 -11.34
CA PHE A 6 -62.18 -4.67 -11.60
C PHE A 6 -61.27 -5.87 -11.30
N VAL A 7 -60.68 -6.43 -12.35
CA VAL A 7 -59.59 -7.40 -12.21
C VAL A 7 -58.28 -6.60 -12.09
N ALA A 8 -57.70 -6.55 -10.89
CA ALA A 8 -56.39 -5.98 -10.66
C ALA A 8 -55.31 -6.99 -11.12
N LEU A 9 -54.71 -6.72 -12.28
CA LEU A 9 -53.57 -7.47 -12.78
C LEU A 9 -52.30 -7.01 -11.99
N GLY A 10 -51.90 -7.79 -10.98
CA GLY A 10 -50.66 -7.57 -10.26
C GLY A 10 -49.45 -7.90 -11.16
N LEU A 11 -48.72 -6.89 -11.63
CA LEU A 11 -47.43 -7.08 -12.27
C LEU A 11 -46.42 -7.52 -11.19
N TRP A 12 -46.13 -8.80 -11.15
CA TRP A 12 -44.95 -9.32 -10.45
C TRP A 12 -43.74 -8.96 -11.30
N LEU A 13 -42.95 -7.92 -10.89
CA LEU A 13 -41.61 -7.71 -11.39
C LEU A 13 -40.74 -8.88 -10.89
N MET A 14 -40.56 -9.87 -11.73
CA MET A 14 -39.54 -10.89 -11.55
C MET A 14 -38.17 -10.19 -11.70
N ALA A 15 -37.49 -9.85 -10.61
CA ALA A 15 -36.10 -9.48 -10.66
C ALA A 15 -35.33 -10.67 -11.22
N ALA A 16 -34.72 -10.51 -12.40
CA ALA A 16 -33.85 -11.53 -12.98
C ALA A 16 -32.74 -11.79 -11.99
N PRO A 17 -32.33 -13.05 -11.71
CA PRO A 17 -31.21 -13.34 -10.87
C PRO A 17 -29.95 -12.70 -11.49
N ALA A 18 -29.21 -11.91 -10.71
CA ALA A 18 -27.95 -11.35 -11.14
C ALA A 18 -27.02 -12.48 -11.62
N SER A 19 -26.37 -12.28 -12.77
CA SER A 19 -25.42 -13.30 -13.25
C SER A 19 -24.21 -13.36 -12.31
N ALA A 20 -23.51 -14.48 -12.28
CA ALA A 20 -22.31 -14.61 -11.45
C ALA A 20 -21.20 -13.61 -11.85
N ALA A 21 -21.17 -13.23 -13.12
CA ALA A 21 -20.28 -12.18 -13.62
C ALA A 21 -20.66 -10.81 -13.05
N ASP A 22 -21.98 -10.51 -12.94
CA ASP A 22 -22.47 -9.28 -12.34
C ASP A 22 -22.15 -9.27 -10.83
N SER A 23 -22.30 -10.40 -10.13
CA SER A 23 -21.95 -10.53 -8.71
C SER A 23 -20.46 -10.32 -8.46
N LEU A 24 -19.57 -10.79 -9.36
CA LEU A 24 -18.11 -10.55 -9.25
C LEU A 24 -17.77 -9.07 -9.50
N ALA A 25 -18.39 -8.46 -10.51
CA ALA A 25 -18.21 -7.04 -10.80
C ALA A 25 -18.67 -6.16 -9.63
N ASP A 26 -19.81 -6.51 -9.03
CA ASP A 26 -20.33 -5.86 -7.83
C ASP A 26 -19.40 -6.02 -6.62
N ALA A 27 -18.88 -7.23 -6.40
CA ALA A 27 -17.92 -7.49 -5.32
C ALA A 27 -16.68 -6.58 -5.42
N ARG A 28 -16.11 -6.44 -6.62
CA ARG A 28 -14.96 -5.56 -6.87
C ARG A 28 -15.30 -4.09 -6.67
N ARG A 29 -16.45 -3.64 -7.18
CA ARG A 29 -16.92 -2.26 -7.02
C ARG A 29 -17.12 -1.92 -5.54
N LEU A 30 -17.79 -2.78 -4.80
CA LEU A 30 -18.06 -2.61 -3.37
C LEU A 30 -16.78 -2.64 -2.54
N TYR A 31 -15.84 -3.53 -2.88
CA TYR A 31 -14.51 -3.56 -2.26
C TYR A 31 -13.78 -2.23 -2.45
N ASN A 32 -13.75 -1.69 -3.67
CA ASN A 32 -13.10 -0.41 -3.96
C ASN A 32 -13.78 0.78 -3.26
N GLN A 33 -15.04 0.63 -2.86
CA GLN A 33 -15.78 1.61 -2.07
C GLN A 33 -15.61 1.43 -0.55
N GLY A 34 -14.82 0.45 -0.09
CA GLY A 34 -14.66 0.13 1.32
C GLY A 34 -15.88 -0.55 1.96
N GLN A 35 -16.85 -0.99 1.17
CA GLN A 35 -18.08 -1.63 1.64
C GLN A 35 -17.86 -3.15 1.80
N PHE A 36 -16.94 -3.54 2.71
CA PHE A 36 -16.42 -4.90 2.79
C PHE A 36 -17.47 -5.98 3.06
N ASP A 37 -18.48 -5.71 3.90
CA ASP A 37 -19.55 -6.71 4.16
C ASP A 37 -20.44 -6.96 2.96
N ALA A 38 -20.75 -5.92 2.19
CA ALA A 38 -21.51 -6.05 0.95
C ALA A 38 -20.66 -6.72 -0.14
N ALA A 39 -19.39 -6.35 -0.24
CA ALA A 39 -18.43 -6.97 -1.16
C ALA A 39 -18.26 -8.46 -0.89
N GLU A 40 -18.19 -8.87 0.38
CA GLU A 40 -18.08 -10.27 0.77
C GLU A 40 -19.31 -11.09 0.36
N ARG A 41 -20.53 -10.56 0.58
CA ARG A 41 -21.75 -11.25 0.14
C ARG A 41 -21.77 -11.45 -1.38
N ALA A 42 -21.44 -10.42 -2.15
CA ALA A 42 -21.38 -10.51 -3.60
C ALA A 42 -20.26 -11.48 -4.07
N ALA A 43 -19.09 -11.45 -3.44
CA ALA A 43 -18.00 -12.37 -3.76
C ALA A 43 -18.34 -13.83 -3.42
N ARG A 44 -19.02 -14.09 -2.31
CA ARG A 44 -19.52 -15.44 -1.96
C ARG A 44 -20.52 -15.96 -2.97
N GLU A 45 -21.40 -15.10 -3.51
CA GLU A 45 -22.33 -15.47 -4.56
C GLU A 45 -21.58 -15.80 -5.85
N ALA A 46 -20.64 -14.97 -6.28
CA ALA A 46 -19.80 -15.23 -7.45
C ALA A 46 -18.95 -16.51 -7.30
N ALA A 47 -18.53 -16.86 -6.08
CA ALA A 47 -17.74 -18.07 -5.81
C ALA A 47 -18.50 -19.40 -5.98
N ARG A 48 -19.83 -19.35 -6.11
CA ARG A 48 -20.67 -20.56 -6.37
C ARG A 48 -20.55 -21.04 -7.80
N VAL A 49 -20.09 -20.20 -8.70
CA VAL A 49 -19.99 -20.52 -10.13
C VAL A 49 -18.53 -20.85 -10.51
N PRO A 50 -18.27 -22.01 -11.14
CA PRO A 50 -16.93 -22.45 -11.49
C PRO A 50 -16.12 -21.46 -12.36
N ALA A 51 -16.80 -20.67 -13.18
CA ALA A 51 -16.13 -19.70 -14.06
C ALA A 51 -15.57 -18.48 -13.32
N THR A 52 -16.12 -18.12 -12.16
CA THR A 52 -15.76 -16.93 -11.39
C THR A 52 -15.16 -17.25 -10.01
N VAL A 53 -15.09 -18.52 -9.64
CA VAL A 53 -14.71 -18.96 -8.29
C VAL A 53 -13.33 -18.45 -7.86
N ASP A 54 -12.33 -18.52 -8.74
CA ASP A 54 -10.96 -18.13 -8.37
C ASP A 54 -10.83 -16.62 -8.23
N ALA A 55 -11.43 -15.85 -9.14
CA ALA A 55 -11.48 -14.40 -9.05
C ALA A 55 -12.30 -13.91 -7.83
N ALA A 56 -13.37 -14.60 -7.48
CA ALA A 56 -14.16 -14.31 -6.28
C ALA A 56 -13.37 -14.60 -4.99
N ARG A 57 -12.62 -15.71 -4.94
CA ARG A 57 -11.72 -16.03 -3.82
C ARG A 57 -10.63 -14.97 -3.64
N LEU A 58 -10.11 -14.44 -4.75
CA LEU A 58 -9.16 -13.32 -4.70
C LEU A 58 -9.77 -12.10 -3.99
N VAL A 59 -11.00 -11.72 -4.33
CA VAL A 59 -11.69 -10.61 -3.65
C VAL A 59 -11.92 -10.93 -2.18
N LEU A 60 -12.36 -12.16 -1.84
CA LEU A 60 -12.56 -12.60 -0.45
C LEU A 60 -11.29 -12.51 0.38
N GLY A 61 -10.17 -13.02 -0.14
CA GLY A 61 -8.88 -12.93 0.55
C GLY A 61 -8.44 -11.49 0.80
N ARG A 62 -8.63 -10.61 -0.19
CA ARG A 62 -8.32 -9.17 -0.03
C ARG A 62 -9.21 -8.49 1.02
N ILE A 63 -10.50 -8.80 1.07
CA ILE A 63 -11.41 -8.28 2.11
C ILE A 63 -10.92 -8.69 3.50
N GLN A 64 -10.50 -9.95 3.67
CA GLN A 64 -10.01 -10.45 4.95
C GLN A 64 -8.68 -9.78 5.37
N LEU A 65 -7.77 -9.50 4.42
CA LEU A 65 -6.56 -8.72 4.71
C LEU A 65 -6.91 -7.29 5.16
N GLU A 66 -7.87 -6.63 4.51
CA GLU A 66 -8.32 -5.30 4.93
C GLU A 66 -8.91 -5.31 6.34
N ARG A 67 -9.76 -6.29 6.66
CA ARG A 67 -10.29 -6.44 8.02
C ARG A 67 -9.19 -6.64 9.05
N TYR A 68 -8.25 -7.54 8.78
CA TYR A 68 -7.11 -7.78 9.67
C TYR A 68 -6.27 -6.53 9.91
N ARG A 69 -6.10 -5.67 8.89
CA ARG A 69 -5.37 -4.40 9.04
C ARG A 69 -6.11 -3.38 9.91
N HIS A 70 -7.45 -3.39 9.87
CA HIS A 70 -8.27 -2.52 10.72
C HIS A 70 -8.37 -3.05 12.15
N GLU A 71 -8.60 -4.35 12.29
CA GLU A 71 -8.70 -5.05 13.56
C GLU A 71 -7.98 -6.40 13.43
N PRO A 72 -6.83 -6.60 14.12
CA PRO A 72 -6.00 -7.79 13.93
C PRO A 72 -6.62 -9.05 14.53
N ILE A 73 -7.68 -9.56 13.92
CA ILE A 73 -8.33 -10.82 14.28
C ILE A 73 -7.62 -11.96 13.54
N PRO A 74 -6.95 -12.92 14.23
CA PRO A 74 -6.17 -13.98 13.58
C PRO A 74 -6.94 -14.82 12.56
N ALA A 75 -8.27 -14.96 12.74
CA ALA A 75 -9.13 -15.67 11.82
C ALA A 75 -9.20 -15.01 10.43
N ASP A 76 -9.11 -13.67 10.36
CA ASP A 76 -9.14 -12.96 9.08
C ASP A 76 -7.85 -13.20 8.28
N LEU A 77 -6.68 -13.14 8.92
CA LEU A 77 -5.42 -13.43 8.24
C LEU A 77 -5.36 -14.88 7.76
N SER A 78 -5.73 -15.84 8.61
CA SER A 78 -5.75 -17.26 8.23
C SER A 78 -6.79 -17.56 7.14
N GLY A 79 -7.91 -16.85 7.17
CA GLY A 79 -8.93 -16.92 6.14
C GLY A 79 -8.43 -16.37 4.79
N ALA A 80 -7.72 -15.24 4.79
CA ALA A 80 -7.12 -14.66 3.60
C ALA A 80 -6.11 -15.63 2.96
N ILE A 81 -5.19 -16.19 3.76
CA ILE A 81 -4.21 -17.19 3.31
C ILE A 81 -4.92 -18.40 2.71
N SER A 82 -5.95 -18.92 3.37
CA SER A 82 -6.72 -20.06 2.89
C SER A 82 -7.44 -19.77 1.57
N ALA A 83 -8.01 -18.57 1.45
CA ALA A 83 -8.65 -18.12 0.21
C ALA A 83 -7.64 -18.10 -0.95
N PHE A 84 -6.48 -17.45 -0.76
CA PHE A 84 -5.42 -17.38 -1.78
C PHE A 84 -4.85 -18.74 -2.14
N ALA A 85 -4.60 -19.61 -1.16
CA ALA A 85 -4.08 -20.97 -1.39
C ALA A 85 -5.04 -21.86 -2.20
N SER A 86 -6.33 -21.55 -2.19
CA SER A 86 -7.35 -22.32 -2.93
C SER A 86 -7.54 -21.88 -4.39
N ILE A 87 -6.80 -20.86 -4.86
CA ILE A 87 -6.92 -20.29 -6.21
C ILE A 87 -6.05 -21.07 -7.21
N ASP A 88 -6.63 -21.47 -8.34
CA ASP A 88 -5.83 -21.87 -9.51
C ASP A 88 -5.44 -20.61 -10.31
N ALA A 89 -4.20 -20.16 -10.13
CA ALA A 89 -3.69 -18.94 -10.78
C ALA A 89 -3.73 -19.00 -12.32
N ARG A 90 -3.78 -20.19 -12.93
CA ARG A 90 -3.90 -20.36 -14.40
C ARG A 90 -5.26 -19.90 -14.93
N ARG A 91 -6.27 -19.85 -14.06
CA ARG A 91 -7.64 -19.45 -14.38
C ARG A 91 -7.88 -17.95 -14.15
N LEU A 92 -6.89 -17.26 -13.59
CA LEU A 92 -6.95 -15.82 -13.38
C LEU A 92 -6.46 -15.06 -14.61
N GLU A 93 -7.06 -13.90 -14.85
CA GLU A 93 -6.58 -12.94 -15.81
C GLU A 93 -5.18 -12.39 -15.41
N PRO A 94 -4.37 -11.88 -16.35
CA PRO A 94 -3.03 -11.35 -16.06
C PRO A 94 -3.03 -10.33 -14.89
N ARG A 95 -3.99 -9.42 -14.89
CA ARG A 95 -4.16 -8.41 -13.83
C ARG A 95 -4.46 -9.06 -12.48
N GLU A 96 -5.33 -10.06 -12.45
CA GLU A 96 -5.70 -10.77 -11.24
C GLU A 96 -4.54 -11.58 -10.65
N ARG A 97 -3.65 -12.11 -11.50
CA ARG A 97 -2.42 -12.78 -11.03
C ARG A 97 -1.48 -11.82 -10.31
N ILE A 98 -1.38 -10.58 -10.78
CA ILE A 98 -0.60 -9.54 -10.08
C ILE A 98 -1.26 -9.23 -8.73
N GLU A 99 -2.58 -9.05 -8.70
CA GLU A 99 -3.34 -8.81 -7.47
C GLU A 99 -3.22 -9.98 -6.47
N LEU A 100 -3.18 -11.23 -6.95
CA LEU A 100 -2.95 -12.40 -6.10
C LEU A 100 -1.54 -12.39 -5.49
N ALA A 101 -0.51 -12.10 -6.29
CA ALA A 101 0.86 -12.04 -5.80
C ALA A 101 1.02 -10.91 -4.76
N ILE A 102 0.40 -9.75 -4.98
CA ILE A 102 0.35 -8.66 -3.99
C ILE A 102 -0.33 -9.12 -2.71
N GLY A 103 -1.50 -9.74 -2.77
CA GLY A 103 -2.21 -10.24 -1.59
C GLY A 103 -1.42 -11.28 -0.81
N LEU A 104 -0.73 -12.20 -1.50
CA LEU A 104 0.19 -13.16 -0.87
C LEU A 104 1.39 -12.48 -0.21
N ALA A 105 1.97 -11.45 -0.84
CA ALA A 105 3.07 -10.67 -0.27
C ALA A 105 2.63 -9.89 0.98
N GLU A 106 1.45 -9.27 0.96
CA GLU A 106 0.85 -8.63 2.13
C GLU A 106 0.60 -9.63 3.27
N ALA A 107 0.07 -10.82 2.97
CA ALA A 107 -0.13 -11.87 3.97
C ALA A 107 1.19 -12.30 4.62
N LEU A 108 2.24 -12.51 3.83
CA LEU A 108 3.59 -12.81 4.35
C LEU A 108 4.13 -11.68 5.23
N TYR A 109 3.90 -10.43 4.87
CA TYR A 109 4.28 -9.29 5.70
C TYR A 109 3.57 -9.30 7.05
N LEU A 110 2.27 -9.57 7.05
CA LEU A 110 1.45 -9.64 8.26
C LEU A 110 1.77 -10.85 9.16
N GLU A 111 2.46 -11.87 8.61
CA GLU A 111 3.05 -12.98 9.35
C GLU A 111 4.51 -12.73 9.78
N ASP A 112 5.01 -11.48 9.72
CA ASP A 112 6.39 -11.09 10.01
C ASP A 112 7.45 -11.79 9.14
N ARG A 113 7.06 -12.34 7.98
CA ARG A 113 7.95 -12.98 7.00
C ARG A 113 8.48 -11.96 5.99
N PHE A 114 9.07 -10.89 6.50
CA PHE A 114 9.41 -9.70 5.73
C PHE A 114 10.31 -9.98 4.52
N GLY A 115 11.31 -10.84 4.65
CA GLY A 115 12.19 -11.18 3.52
C GLY A 115 11.48 -11.89 2.38
N ALA A 116 10.55 -12.82 2.69
CA ALA A 116 9.74 -13.50 1.69
C ALA A 116 8.71 -12.55 1.06
N SER A 117 8.11 -11.69 1.87
CA SER A 117 7.21 -10.63 1.41
C SER A 117 7.90 -9.70 0.41
N ALA A 118 9.09 -9.17 0.77
CA ALA A 118 9.89 -8.32 -0.12
C ALA A 118 10.23 -9.00 -1.45
N ALA A 119 10.62 -10.28 -1.42
CA ALA A 119 10.93 -11.05 -2.63
C ALA A 119 9.70 -11.24 -3.53
N LEU A 120 8.53 -11.42 -2.94
CA LEU A 120 7.29 -11.60 -3.70
C LEU A 120 6.81 -10.26 -4.28
N PHE A 121 6.85 -9.17 -3.53
CA PHE A 121 6.58 -7.83 -4.07
C PHE A 121 7.54 -7.50 -5.22
N ASP A 122 8.83 -7.77 -5.09
CA ASP A 122 9.85 -7.53 -6.11
C ASP A 122 9.49 -8.19 -7.45
N SER A 123 8.96 -9.40 -7.40
CA SER A 123 8.56 -10.15 -8.60
C SER A 123 7.41 -9.52 -9.40
N VAL A 124 6.67 -8.59 -8.81
CA VAL A 124 5.49 -7.95 -9.43
C VAL A 124 5.59 -6.42 -9.48
N LEU A 125 6.71 -5.83 -9.03
CA LEU A 125 6.88 -4.37 -8.99
C LEU A 125 6.58 -3.72 -10.34
N ASP A 126 7.27 -4.14 -11.40
CA ASP A 126 7.10 -3.54 -12.72
C ASP A 126 5.70 -3.82 -13.29
N ALA A 127 5.20 -5.04 -13.09
CA ALA A 127 3.87 -5.42 -13.56
C ALA A 127 2.74 -4.67 -12.82
N SER A 128 2.99 -4.19 -11.59
CA SER A 128 2.00 -3.45 -10.80
C SER A 128 1.57 -2.12 -11.45
N GLN A 129 2.34 -1.58 -12.38
CA GLN A 129 1.95 -0.43 -13.21
C GLN A 129 0.66 -0.68 -14.00
N LEU A 130 0.38 -1.94 -14.39
CA LEU A 130 -0.87 -2.34 -15.04
C LEU A 130 -2.11 -2.15 -14.15
N LEU A 131 -1.92 -2.02 -12.84
CA LEU A 131 -3.01 -1.75 -11.88
C LEU A 131 -3.34 -0.26 -11.75
N GLY A 132 -2.50 0.61 -12.33
CA GLY A 132 -2.58 2.07 -12.25
C GLY A 132 -1.59 2.66 -11.26
N SER A 133 -1.30 3.94 -11.39
CA SER A 133 -0.25 4.66 -10.64
C SER A 133 -0.43 4.54 -9.12
N LEU A 134 -1.64 4.75 -8.61
CA LEU A 134 -1.90 4.67 -7.17
C LEU A 134 -1.64 3.26 -6.59
N ALA A 135 -1.97 2.21 -7.34
CA ALA A 135 -1.69 0.83 -6.92
C ALA A 135 -0.19 0.54 -6.97
N HIS A 136 0.51 1.01 -8.01
CA HIS A 136 1.96 0.89 -8.14
C HIS A 136 2.69 1.57 -6.98
N GLU A 137 2.32 2.82 -6.63
CA GLU A 137 2.86 3.54 -5.48
C GLU A 137 2.71 2.74 -4.16
N ARG A 138 1.56 2.12 -3.95
CA ARG A 138 1.34 1.26 -2.78
C ARG A 138 2.23 0.02 -2.78
N VAL A 139 2.43 -0.60 -3.94
CA VAL A 139 3.30 -1.79 -4.05
C VAL A 139 4.75 -1.42 -3.78
N LEU A 140 5.22 -0.27 -4.29
CA LEU A 140 6.54 0.29 -3.99
C LEU A 140 6.73 0.52 -2.49
N ASP A 141 5.75 1.13 -1.84
CA ASP A 141 5.79 1.41 -0.41
C ASP A 141 5.82 0.12 0.42
N TRP A 142 4.95 -0.84 0.12
CA TRP A 142 4.95 -2.15 0.78
C TRP A 142 6.26 -2.92 0.58
N TRP A 143 6.82 -2.92 -0.63
CA TRP A 143 8.09 -3.54 -0.95
C TRP A 143 9.23 -2.96 -0.12
N ALA A 144 9.35 -1.63 -0.10
CA ALA A 144 10.39 -0.94 0.67
C ALA A 144 10.20 -1.12 2.18
N THR A 145 8.94 -1.06 2.67
CA THR A 145 8.61 -1.35 4.07
C THR A 145 9.03 -2.76 4.47
N ALA A 146 8.77 -3.77 3.62
CA ALA A 146 9.16 -5.15 3.91
C ALA A 146 10.69 -5.31 3.97
N ILE A 147 11.44 -4.65 3.09
CA ILE A 147 12.91 -4.63 3.14
C ILE A 147 13.40 -3.93 4.41
N ASP A 148 12.84 -2.79 4.76
CA ASP A 148 13.22 -2.05 5.98
C ASP A 148 12.97 -2.89 7.24
N ARG A 149 11.81 -3.52 7.36
CA ARG A 149 11.51 -4.43 8.47
C ARG A 149 12.48 -5.60 8.53
N GLN A 150 12.81 -6.20 7.38
CA GLN A 150 13.81 -7.26 7.31
C GLN A 150 15.20 -6.76 7.72
N ALA A 151 15.60 -5.54 7.31
CA ALA A 151 16.86 -4.93 7.68
C ALA A 151 16.95 -4.68 9.19
N GLN A 152 15.88 -4.20 9.83
CA GLN A 152 15.82 -3.96 11.27
C GLN A 152 16.07 -5.22 12.10
N LEU A 153 15.77 -6.41 11.57
CA LEU A 153 16.05 -7.69 12.22
C LEU A 153 17.52 -8.16 12.04
N ARG A 154 18.33 -7.45 11.26
CA ARG A 154 19.74 -7.80 10.99
C ARG A 154 20.71 -6.96 11.81
N PRO A 155 21.91 -7.46 12.08
CA PRO A 155 22.99 -6.63 12.60
C PRO A 155 23.23 -5.40 11.72
N VAL A 156 23.62 -4.29 12.32
CA VAL A 156 23.80 -3.01 11.59
C VAL A 156 24.75 -3.16 10.38
N ALA A 157 25.81 -3.95 10.53
CA ALA A 157 26.79 -4.20 9.47
C ALA A 157 26.17 -4.88 8.21
N ASP A 158 25.06 -5.60 8.37
CA ASP A 158 24.43 -6.38 7.30
C ASP A 158 23.27 -5.63 6.61
N ARG A 159 22.97 -4.40 7.04
CA ARG A 159 21.81 -3.63 6.56
C ARG A 159 22.06 -2.87 5.27
N ALA A 160 23.31 -2.48 5.02
CA ALA A 160 23.67 -1.54 3.95
C ALA A 160 23.11 -1.96 2.59
N GLY A 161 23.37 -3.20 2.15
CA GLY A 161 22.89 -3.68 0.85
C GLY A 161 21.35 -3.66 0.69
N MET A 162 20.60 -3.76 1.81
CA MET A 162 19.13 -3.67 1.77
C MET A 162 18.67 -2.24 1.51
N TYR A 163 19.28 -1.26 2.18
CA TYR A 163 18.98 0.15 1.98
C TYR A 163 19.50 0.68 0.64
N GLU A 164 20.65 0.19 0.17
CA GLU A 164 21.14 0.48 -1.19
C GLU A 164 20.15 0.01 -2.26
N ARG A 165 19.58 -1.18 -2.09
CA ARG A 165 18.55 -1.71 -2.99
C ARG A 165 17.30 -0.83 -3.02
N ILE A 166 16.81 -0.36 -1.85
CA ILE A 166 15.70 0.59 -1.77
C ILE A 166 16.08 1.88 -2.50
N ALA A 167 17.24 2.47 -2.18
CA ALA A 167 17.68 3.74 -2.76
C ALA A 167 17.81 3.66 -4.30
N SER A 168 18.38 2.56 -4.81
CA SER A 168 18.52 2.35 -6.25
C SER A 168 17.16 2.31 -6.94
N ARG A 169 16.24 1.46 -6.46
CA ARG A 169 14.91 1.35 -7.05
C ARG A 169 14.15 2.68 -7.00
N MET A 170 14.18 3.38 -5.87
CA MET A 170 13.49 4.66 -5.72
C MET A 170 14.08 5.77 -6.59
N SER A 171 15.39 5.74 -6.86
CA SER A 171 16.02 6.66 -7.82
C SER A 171 15.52 6.41 -9.24
N ASP A 172 15.34 5.14 -9.64
CA ASP A 172 14.79 4.79 -10.93
C ASP A 172 13.33 5.27 -11.05
N GLU A 173 12.52 5.10 -10.01
CA GLU A 173 11.13 5.58 -9.97
C GLU A 173 11.03 7.11 -10.08
N ILE A 174 11.87 7.87 -9.36
CA ILE A 174 11.91 9.34 -9.51
C ILE A 174 12.30 9.77 -10.93
N SER A 175 13.12 9.00 -11.60
CA SER A 175 13.51 9.28 -12.98
C SER A 175 12.35 9.07 -13.96
N LEU A 176 11.42 8.17 -13.64
CA LEU A 176 10.22 7.88 -14.44
C LEU A 176 9.05 8.81 -14.07
N ASP A 177 8.85 9.04 -12.78
CA ASP A 177 7.82 9.90 -12.22
C ASP A 177 8.38 10.73 -11.06
N GLY A 178 8.71 11.98 -11.34
CA GLY A 178 9.20 12.93 -10.34
C GLY A 178 8.23 13.23 -9.21
N GLY A 179 6.94 12.87 -9.36
CA GLY A 179 5.87 13.02 -8.37
C GLY A 179 5.64 11.76 -7.50
N SER A 180 6.39 10.68 -7.69
CA SER A 180 6.27 9.46 -6.88
C SER A 180 6.44 9.77 -5.39
N THR A 181 5.39 9.51 -4.62
CA THR A 181 5.35 9.77 -3.17
C THR A 181 6.13 8.72 -2.39
N ALA A 182 6.02 7.46 -2.78
CA ALA A 182 6.78 6.37 -2.19
C ALA A 182 8.29 6.59 -2.40
N ALA A 183 8.70 6.90 -3.62
CA ALA A 183 10.12 7.14 -3.92
C ALA A 183 10.64 8.38 -3.18
N GLY A 184 9.86 9.46 -3.11
CA GLY A 184 10.25 10.67 -2.38
C GLY A 184 10.49 10.44 -0.88
N TYR A 185 9.70 9.58 -0.25
CA TYR A 185 9.89 9.18 1.14
C TYR A 185 11.05 8.22 1.33
N TRP A 186 11.09 7.14 0.55
CA TRP A 186 12.03 6.04 0.76
C TRP A 186 13.47 6.37 0.39
N LEU A 187 13.73 7.36 -0.48
CA LEU A 187 15.08 7.88 -0.69
C LEU A 187 15.67 8.46 0.59
N ALA A 188 14.90 9.28 1.32
CA ALA A 188 15.32 9.84 2.59
C ALA A 188 15.45 8.77 3.67
N ALA A 189 14.48 7.85 3.77
CA ALA A 189 14.49 6.77 4.75
C ALA A 189 15.67 5.80 4.52
N ALA A 190 15.95 5.45 3.27
CA ALA A 190 17.07 4.57 2.92
C ALA A 190 18.42 5.24 3.22
N ALA A 191 18.60 6.51 2.89
CA ALA A 191 19.82 7.26 3.24
C ALA A 191 20.04 7.29 4.76
N ARG A 192 18.97 7.50 5.55
CA ARG A 192 19.04 7.39 7.01
C ARG A 192 19.42 5.96 7.44
N GLY A 193 18.83 4.93 6.84
CA GLY A 193 19.14 3.52 7.12
C GLY A 193 20.59 3.13 6.80
N LEU A 194 21.21 3.80 5.81
CA LEU A 194 22.65 3.71 5.49
C LEU A 194 23.52 4.44 6.51
N GLY A 195 22.91 5.11 7.49
CA GLY A 195 23.64 5.89 8.48
C GLY A 195 24.17 7.20 7.92
N ASP A 196 23.60 7.76 6.86
CA ASP A 196 23.96 9.06 6.28
C ASP A 196 22.85 10.09 6.49
N PRO A 197 22.76 10.73 7.68
CA PRO A 197 21.71 11.69 7.97
C PRO A 197 21.83 13.00 7.18
N ASP A 198 23.01 13.36 6.66
CA ASP A 198 23.17 14.53 5.80
C ASP A 198 22.55 14.28 4.43
N ARG A 199 22.84 13.13 3.82
CA ARG A 199 22.16 12.70 2.59
C ARG A 199 20.65 12.53 2.82
N ALA A 200 20.24 11.93 3.93
CA ALA A 200 18.83 11.76 4.27
C ALA A 200 18.07 13.09 4.33
N LEU A 201 18.68 14.13 4.94
CA LEU A 201 18.10 15.47 4.98
C LEU A 201 18.00 16.10 3.58
N ASN A 202 19.02 15.93 2.74
CA ASN A 202 18.99 16.43 1.36
C ASN A 202 17.89 15.74 0.54
N GLU A 203 17.74 14.41 0.66
CA GLU A 203 16.66 13.68 -0.01
C GLU A 203 15.26 14.08 0.51
N ALA A 204 15.13 14.29 1.83
CA ALA A 204 13.87 14.77 2.41
C ALA A 204 13.53 16.19 1.92
N THR A 205 14.52 17.07 1.82
CA THR A 205 14.35 18.43 1.29
C THR A 205 13.90 18.41 -0.18
N ALA A 206 14.55 17.57 -1.00
CA ALA A 206 14.19 17.37 -2.40
C ALA A 206 12.79 16.74 -2.54
N GLY A 207 12.47 15.73 -1.71
CA GLY A 207 11.15 15.09 -1.65
C GLY A 207 10.04 16.09 -1.27
N TRP A 208 10.30 16.97 -0.30
CA TRP A 208 9.39 18.03 0.08
C TRP A 208 9.05 18.97 -1.07
N ALA A 209 10.08 19.41 -1.81
CA ALA A 209 9.89 20.27 -2.98
C ALA A 209 9.11 19.56 -4.09
N ARG A 210 9.48 18.31 -4.40
CA ARG A 210 8.80 17.46 -5.41
C ARG A 210 7.36 17.11 -5.03
N ALA A 211 7.00 17.14 -3.74
CA ALA A 211 5.65 16.83 -3.29
C ALA A 211 4.55 17.62 -4.02
N ALA A 212 4.88 18.83 -4.51
CA ALA A 212 3.96 19.61 -5.33
C ALA A 212 3.57 18.94 -6.68
N LEU A 213 4.35 17.96 -7.14
CA LEU A 213 4.09 17.20 -8.37
C LEU A 213 3.17 15.97 -8.13
N ALA A 214 2.95 15.61 -6.87
CA ALA A 214 2.10 14.47 -6.52
C ALA A 214 0.61 14.76 -6.80
N SER A 215 -0.15 13.72 -7.11
CA SER A 215 -1.56 13.82 -7.49
C SER A 215 -2.48 14.37 -6.39
N ASP A 216 -2.09 14.24 -5.11
CA ASP A 216 -2.80 14.77 -3.93
C ASP A 216 -2.27 16.14 -3.47
N GLY A 217 -1.41 16.78 -4.26
CA GLY A 217 -0.69 17.99 -3.88
C GLY A 217 0.38 17.76 -2.81
N GLY A 218 0.74 16.48 -2.56
CA GLY A 218 1.84 16.08 -1.69
C GLY A 218 1.58 16.22 -0.20
N LEU A 219 0.34 16.31 0.23
CA LEU A 219 0.00 16.48 1.64
C LEU A 219 0.48 15.30 2.50
N ALA A 220 0.22 14.07 2.05
CA ALA A 220 0.63 12.87 2.76
C ALA A 220 2.16 12.74 2.82
N LEU A 221 2.84 12.89 1.67
CA LEU A 221 4.30 12.84 1.60
C LEU A 221 4.96 13.88 2.52
N ARG A 222 4.47 15.12 2.51
CA ARG A 222 5.01 16.18 3.38
C ARG A 222 4.85 15.85 4.86
N ALA A 223 3.71 15.28 5.26
CA ALA A 223 3.49 14.88 6.65
C ALA A 223 4.45 13.75 7.09
N ASP A 224 4.68 12.78 6.22
CA ASP A 224 5.58 11.66 6.51
C ASP A 224 7.06 12.08 6.50
N LEU A 225 7.47 12.94 5.56
CA LEU A 225 8.81 13.53 5.55
C LEU A 225 9.06 14.41 6.78
N ASP A 226 8.08 15.22 7.20
CA ASP A 226 8.22 16.03 8.41
C ASP A 226 8.46 15.16 9.64
N ARG A 227 7.69 14.08 9.77
CA ARG A 227 7.86 13.11 10.85
C ARG A 227 9.24 12.44 10.79
N LEU A 228 9.66 11.97 9.60
CA LEU A 228 10.96 11.32 9.41
C LEU A 228 12.11 12.28 9.75
N VAL A 229 12.04 13.53 9.30
CA VAL A 229 13.08 14.54 9.55
C VAL A 229 13.15 14.87 11.04
N VAL A 230 12.02 15.26 11.65
CA VAL A 230 12.01 15.78 13.04
C VAL A 230 12.26 14.65 14.06
N GLN A 231 11.71 13.45 13.84
CA GLN A 231 11.80 12.35 14.80
C GLN A 231 12.98 11.39 14.53
N GLY A 232 13.60 11.47 13.35
CA GLY A 232 14.65 10.54 12.94
C GLY A 232 15.90 11.24 12.47
N ILE A 233 15.87 11.94 11.34
CA ILE A 233 17.08 12.44 10.67
C ILE A 233 17.80 13.50 11.51
N LEU A 234 17.10 14.49 12.04
CA LEU A 234 17.70 15.56 12.83
C LEU A 234 18.31 15.06 14.15
N PRO A 235 17.61 14.18 14.92
CA PRO A 235 18.24 13.53 16.08
C PRO A 235 19.51 12.74 15.74
N ASP A 236 19.48 11.94 14.67
CA ASP A 236 20.65 11.16 14.24
C ASP A 236 21.81 12.07 13.82
N ARG A 237 21.52 13.20 13.15
CA ARG A 237 22.50 14.20 12.77
C ARG A 237 23.08 14.93 13.98
N ALA A 238 22.25 15.34 14.93
CA ALA A 238 22.70 16.01 16.15
C ALA A 238 23.57 15.08 17.02
N ALA A 239 23.25 13.79 17.09
CA ALA A 239 24.04 12.81 17.83
C ALA A 239 25.49 12.69 17.34
N ARG A 240 25.78 12.98 16.07
CA ARG A 240 27.13 12.99 15.52
C ARG A 240 27.99 14.16 15.99
N LEU A 241 27.39 15.26 16.43
CA LEU A 241 28.09 16.48 16.83
C LEU A 241 28.58 16.44 18.29
N GLY A 242 28.22 15.38 19.03
CA GLY A 242 28.69 15.17 20.41
C GLY A 242 27.68 15.69 21.47
N PRO A 243 27.87 15.30 22.76
CA PRO A 243 26.83 15.45 23.78
C PRO A 243 26.67 16.86 24.38
N ARG A 244 27.67 17.77 24.25
CA ARG A 244 27.72 19.02 25.03
C ARG A 244 26.66 20.06 24.63
N ASP A 245 26.19 20.02 23.35
CA ASP A 245 25.26 21.02 22.83
C ASP A 245 24.07 20.39 22.09
N HIS A 246 23.86 19.09 22.30
CA HIS A 246 22.87 18.30 21.53
C HIS A 246 21.47 18.94 21.50
N THR A 247 20.95 19.40 22.64
CA THR A 247 19.60 19.98 22.71
C THR A 247 19.50 21.31 21.97
N GLN A 248 20.51 22.17 22.11
CA GLN A 248 20.53 23.48 21.44
C GLN A 248 20.73 23.33 19.95
N VAL A 249 21.65 22.44 19.55
CA VAL A 249 21.90 22.13 18.13
C VAL A 249 20.67 21.54 17.47
N LEU A 250 20.01 20.57 18.11
CA LEU A 250 18.79 19.97 17.60
C LEU A 250 17.67 21.02 17.45
N ALA A 251 17.50 21.91 18.44
CA ALA A 251 16.53 22.99 18.35
C ALA A 251 16.79 23.94 17.17
N GLY A 252 18.07 24.27 16.92
CA GLY A 252 18.49 25.05 15.76
C GLY A 252 18.15 24.35 14.44
N MET A 253 18.49 23.06 14.30
CA MET A 253 18.17 22.26 13.11
C MET A 253 16.66 22.17 12.86
N VAL A 254 15.86 22.00 13.91
CA VAL A 254 14.38 22.01 13.79
C VAL A 254 13.88 23.36 13.32
N ALA A 255 14.44 24.45 13.83
CA ALA A 255 14.05 25.82 13.39
C ALA A 255 14.41 26.05 11.91
N GLU A 256 15.59 25.59 11.46
CA GLU A 256 15.97 25.65 10.04
C GLU A 256 15.01 24.85 9.15
N TRP A 257 14.65 23.63 9.56
CA TRP A 257 13.67 22.81 8.85
C TRP A 257 12.30 23.48 8.77
N GLN A 258 11.81 24.11 9.85
CA GLN A 258 10.55 24.85 9.84
C GLN A 258 10.61 26.07 8.90
N ALA A 259 11.72 26.81 8.90
CA ALA A 259 11.93 27.94 7.99
C ALA A 259 11.89 27.47 6.52
N PHE A 260 12.58 26.38 6.20
CA PHE A 260 12.54 25.76 4.87
C PHE A 260 11.11 25.40 4.47
N LYS A 261 10.37 24.65 5.32
CA LYS A 261 8.98 24.28 5.03
C LYS A 261 8.10 25.51 4.75
N SER A 262 8.24 26.56 5.56
CA SER A 262 7.46 27.78 5.39
C SER A 262 7.71 28.49 4.06
N SER A 263 8.92 28.39 3.52
CA SER A 263 9.27 29.00 2.23
C SER A 263 8.80 28.16 1.03
N TRP A 264 8.60 26.84 1.19
CA TRP A 264 8.25 25.89 0.13
C TRP A 264 6.81 25.35 0.20
N SER A 265 5.98 25.83 1.13
CA SER A 265 4.58 25.38 1.30
C SER A 265 3.55 26.28 0.59
N ARG A 266 3.97 27.13 -0.35
CA ARG A 266 3.09 28.04 -1.08
C ARG A 266 2.53 27.40 -2.34
#